data_0581c32e20ef65b71e00d37b5ca85907
#
_entry.id   0581c32e20ef65b71e00d37b5ca85907
#
_cell.length_a   1.000
_cell.length_b   1.000
_cell.length_c   1.000
_cell.angle_alpha   90.00
_cell.angle_beta   90.00
_cell.angle_gamma   90.00
#
_symmetry.space_group_name_H-M   'P 1'
#
loop_
_entity.id
_entity.type
_entity.pdbx_description
1 polymer ?
#
loop_
_entity_poly.entity_id
_entity_poly.type
_entity_poly.pdbx_seq_one_letter_code
_entity_poly.pdbx_strand_id
1 'polypeptide(L)'
;SIEEVVILVQEEFAERLVVEWESDKGSLGMCTMMDWDCTFEMRVGPHCFTPSPQVHSRLVTMSRIDSPENSKLAKLLIRQAFSQRRKKIRNTLSKAPKRIARIRGWHAKVYVEAMQSIDCEFIDERPEDLEIEDWLELARLLEDARAAMG
;
A
#
# COMPACT_ATOMS: atom_id res chain seq x y z
N SER A 1 8.72 20.30 -8.02
CA SER A 1 8.05 19.03 -7.72
C SER A 1 6.55 19.14 -7.95
N ILE A 2 5.92 18.03 -8.32
CA ILE A 2 4.47 17.96 -8.52
C ILE A 2 3.81 17.83 -7.15
N GLU A 3 2.95 18.80 -6.80
CA GLU A 3 2.24 18.82 -5.52
C GLU A 3 0.79 18.37 -5.64
N GLU A 4 0.20 18.55 -6.82
CA GLU A 4 -1.18 18.19 -7.08
C GLU A 4 -1.34 17.61 -8.47
N VAL A 5 -2.18 16.58 -8.58
CA VAL A 5 -2.50 15.90 -9.83
C VAL A 5 -4.00 15.70 -9.91
N VAL A 6 -4.57 15.94 -11.08
CA VAL A 6 -5.96 15.60 -11.37
C VAL A 6 -5.95 14.56 -12.48
N ILE A 7 -6.61 13.43 -12.23
CA ILE A 7 -6.67 12.33 -13.20
C ILE A 7 -8.11 11.94 -13.49
N LEU A 8 -8.34 11.51 -14.72
CA LEU A 8 -9.62 10.94 -15.14
C LEU A 8 -9.41 9.44 -15.36
N VAL A 9 -10.10 8.63 -14.57
CA VAL A 9 -9.94 7.18 -14.59
C VAL A 9 -11.29 6.48 -14.57
N GLN A 10 -11.31 5.20 -14.94
CA GLN A 10 -12.51 4.38 -14.80
C GLN A 10 -12.92 4.30 -13.33
N GLU A 11 -14.23 4.26 -13.08
CA GLU A 11 -14.79 4.31 -11.72
C GLU A 11 -14.25 3.24 -10.81
N GLU A 12 -14.13 2.00 -11.29
CA GLU A 12 -13.58 0.89 -10.51
C GLU A 12 -12.13 1.16 -10.07
N PHE A 13 -11.32 1.73 -10.96
CA PHE A 13 -9.95 2.10 -10.61
C PHE A 13 -9.90 3.22 -9.58
N ALA A 14 -10.77 4.21 -9.72
CA ALA A 14 -10.86 5.30 -8.76
C ALA A 14 -11.24 4.81 -7.36
N GLU A 15 -12.16 3.86 -7.27
CA GLU A 15 -12.57 3.24 -6.00
C GLU A 15 -11.40 2.55 -5.30
N ARG A 16 -10.56 1.84 -6.05
CA ARG A 16 -9.36 1.21 -5.51
C ARG A 16 -8.32 2.22 -5.05
N LEU A 17 -8.22 3.34 -5.75
CA LEU A 17 -7.23 4.38 -5.47
C LEU A 17 -7.58 5.17 -4.20
N VAL A 18 -8.85 5.51 -4.04
CA VAL A 18 -9.33 6.35 -2.93
C VAL A 18 -9.56 5.55 -1.66
N VAL A 19 -9.86 4.25 -1.77
CA VAL A 19 -10.10 3.34 -0.62
C VAL A 19 -11.16 3.90 0.34
N GLU A 20 -12.34 4.18 -0.20
CA GLU A 20 -13.45 4.73 0.58
C GLU A 20 -14.08 3.68 1.50
N TRP A 21 -14.08 2.41 1.08
CA TRP A 21 -14.67 1.28 1.79
C TRP A 21 -13.63 0.19 2.05
N GLU A 22 -13.83 -0.61 3.11
CA GLU A 22 -12.93 -1.73 3.41
C GLU A 22 -12.79 -2.72 2.25
N SER A 23 -13.87 -2.94 1.50
CA SER A 23 -13.86 -3.80 0.32
C SER A 23 -12.91 -3.31 -0.79
N ASP A 24 -12.59 -2.01 -0.78
CA ASP A 24 -11.73 -1.38 -1.78
C ASP A 24 -10.24 -1.51 -1.44
N LYS A 25 -9.91 -1.96 -0.22
CA LYS A 25 -8.53 -2.11 0.21
C LYS A 25 -7.75 -3.03 -0.71
N GLY A 26 -6.61 -2.54 -1.16
CA GLY A 26 -5.68 -3.28 -2.00
C GLY A 26 -4.32 -2.58 -1.99
N SER A 27 -3.33 -3.21 -2.62
CA SER A 27 -1.97 -2.67 -2.60
C SER A 27 -1.86 -1.30 -3.26
N LEU A 28 -2.62 -1.05 -4.32
CA LEU A 28 -2.57 0.25 -5.02
C LEU A 28 -3.00 1.38 -4.09
N GLY A 29 -4.20 1.28 -3.52
CA GLY A 29 -4.73 2.33 -2.65
C GLY A 29 -3.92 2.52 -1.38
N MET A 30 -3.57 1.41 -0.72
CA MET A 30 -2.81 1.45 0.52
C MET A 30 -1.43 2.08 0.33
N CYS A 31 -0.73 1.75 -0.76
CA CYS A 31 0.56 2.37 -1.07
C CYS A 31 0.42 3.85 -1.45
N THR A 32 -0.63 4.18 -2.21
CA THR A 32 -0.87 5.56 -2.65
C THR A 32 -1.16 6.47 -1.47
N MET A 33 -1.95 6.00 -0.49
CA MET A 33 -2.31 6.78 0.70
C MET A 33 -1.11 7.23 1.53
N MET A 34 0.06 6.61 1.36
CA MET A 34 1.27 7.02 2.07
C MET A 34 1.91 8.28 1.49
N ASP A 35 1.67 8.56 0.22
CA ASP A 35 2.30 9.67 -0.48
C ASP A 35 1.30 10.74 -0.94
N TRP A 36 0.03 10.38 -1.06
CA TRP A 36 -1.00 11.22 -1.65
C TRP A 36 -2.30 11.15 -0.88
N ASP A 37 -2.94 12.30 -0.73
CA ASP A 37 -4.33 12.41 -0.30
C ASP A 37 -5.19 12.44 -1.55
N CYS A 38 -6.04 11.43 -1.73
CA CYS A 38 -6.86 11.24 -2.91
C CYS A 38 -8.32 11.53 -2.62
N THR A 39 -8.96 12.32 -3.47
CA THR A 39 -10.36 12.71 -3.30
C THR A 39 -11.14 12.48 -4.59
N PHE A 40 -12.33 11.90 -4.47
CA PHE A 40 -13.28 11.88 -5.59
C PHE A 40 -13.76 13.29 -5.86
N GLU A 41 -13.71 13.70 -7.13
CA GLU A 41 -14.30 14.96 -7.56
C GLU A 41 -15.62 14.69 -8.25
N MET A 42 -15.64 14.60 -9.57
CA MET A 42 -16.89 14.42 -10.29
C MET A 42 -16.93 13.08 -11.03
N ARG A 43 -18.13 12.57 -11.17
CA ARG A 43 -18.42 11.39 -11.99
C ARG A 43 -18.69 11.84 -13.42
N VAL A 44 -18.08 11.16 -14.38
CA VAL A 44 -18.23 11.48 -15.80
C VAL A 44 -18.86 10.28 -16.51
N GLY A 45 -20.04 10.51 -17.13
CA GLY A 45 -20.78 9.45 -17.80
C GLY A 45 -20.14 9.01 -19.12
N PRO A 46 -20.45 7.78 -19.59
CA PRO A 46 -19.92 7.26 -20.85
C PRO A 46 -20.23 8.12 -22.07
N HIS A 47 -21.38 8.79 -22.07
CA HIS A 47 -21.82 9.63 -23.19
C HIS A 47 -20.95 10.87 -23.44
N CYS A 48 -20.07 11.20 -22.46
CA CYS A 48 -19.15 12.35 -22.59
C CYS A 48 -17.93 12.03 -23.47
N PHE A 49 -17.80 10.79 -23.95
CA PHE A 49 -16.65 10.33 -24.73
C PHE A 49 -17.06 9.83 -26.10
N THR A 50 -16.12 9.91 -27.05
CA THR A 50 -16.30 9.37 -28.40
C THR A 50 -15.04 8.58 -28.77
N PRO A 51 -15.10 7.25 -28.93
CA PRO A 51 -16.27 6.38 -28.67
C PRO A 51 -16.62 6.29 -27.19
N SER A 52 -17.89 6.05 -26.88
CA SER A 52 -18.35 5.92 -25.50
C SER A 52 -17.82 4.65 -24.85
N PRO A 53 -17.18 4.74 -23.66
CA PRO A 53 -16.85 3.55 -22.88
C PRO A 53 -18.11 2.92 -22.30
N GLN A 54 -18.01 1.67 -21.81
CA GLN A 54 -19.14 0.97 -21.21
C GLN A 54 -19.32 1.29 -19.73
N VAL A 55 -18.39 2.01 -19.13
CA VAL A 55 -18.36 2.31 -17.70
C VAL A 55 -18.26 3.82 -17.46
N HIS A 56 -18.65 4.23 -16.26
CA HIS A 56 -18.45 5.61 -15.82
C HIS A 56 -16.98 5.86 -15.51
N SER A 57 -16.60 7.12 -15.58
CA SER A 57 -15.28 7.61 -15.18
C SER A 57 -15.40 8.54 -13.99
N ARG A 58 -14.32 8.72 -13.27
CA ARG A 58 -14.20 9.64 -12.14
C ARG A 58 -13.03 10.56 -12.32
N LEU A 59 -13.21 11.81 -11.97
CA LEU A 59 -12.09 12.70 -11.71
C LEU A 59 -11.65 12.48 -10.28
N VAL A 60 -10.34 12.29 -10.11
CA VAL A 60 -9.71 12.13 -8.80
C VAL A 60 -8.65 13.19 -8.67
N THR A 61 -8.68 13.95 -7.57
CA THR A 61 -7.63 14.89 -7.20
C THR A 61 -6.70 14.23 -6.21
N MET A 62 -5.41 14.34 -6.48
CA MET A 62 -4.37 13.79 -5.63
C MET A 62 -3.46 14.93 -5.17
N SER A 63 -3.38 15.14 -3.88
CA SER A 63 -2.50 16.14 -3.27
C SER A 63 -1.35 15.44 -2.58
N ARG A 64 -0.11 15.87 -2.84
CA ARG A 64 1.06 15.24 -2.26
C ARG A 64 1.15 15.56 -0.78
N ILE A 65 1.43 14.52 0.01
CA ILE A 65 1.66 14.63 1.45
C ILE A 65 3.09 14.15 1.76
N ASP A 66 3.59 14.49 2.93
CA ASP A 66 4.88 13.98 3.39
C ASP A 66 4.77 12.47 3.63
N SER A 67 5.66 11.70 3.00
CA SER A 67 5.67 10.26 3.17
C SER A 67 6.12 9.90 4.58
N PRO A 68 5.41 8.99 5.26
CA PRO A 68 5.81 8.56 6.60
C PRO A 68 7.19 7.90 6.60
N GLU A 69 7.84 7.94 7.75
CA GLU A 69 9.08 7.19 7.94
C GLU A 69 8.83 5.70 7.69
N ASN A 70 9.78 5.03 7.05
CA ASN A 70 9.70 3.61 6.67
C ASN A 70 8.61 3.26 5.64
N SER A 71 8.09 4.25 4.94
CA SER A 71 7.05 4.04 3.93
C SER A 71 7.49 3.11 2.80
N LYS A 72 8.76 3.15 2.39
CA LYS A 72 9.28 2.28 1.33
C LYS A 72 9.20 0.81 1.72
N LEU A 73 9.61 0.48 2.95
CA LEU A 73 9.51 -0.88 3.47
C LEU A 73 8.04 -1.29 3.62
N ALA A 74 7.21 -0.43 4.21
CA ALA A 74 5.79 -0.70 4.37
C ALA A 74 5.11 -1.02 3.04
N LYS A 75 5.42 -0.28 1.98
CA LYS A 75 4.87 -0.53 0.63
C LYS A 75 5.24 -1.92 0.09
N LEU A 76 6.47 -2.36 0.31
CA LEU A 76 6.89 -3.71 -0.11
C LEU A 76 6.12 -4.79 0.64
N LEU A 77 5.92 -4.60 1.95
CA LEU A 77 5.14 -5.52 2.78
C LEU A 77 3.69 -5.58 2.30
N ILE A 78 3.08 -4.45 2.05
CA ILE A 78 1.70 -4.35 1.56
C ILE A 78 1.56 -5.11 0.24
N ARG A 79 2.43 -4.85 -0.74
CA ARG A 79 2.35 -5.51 -2.05
C ARG A 79 2.46 -7.02 -1.93
N GLN A 80 3.37 -7.51 -1.11
CA GLN A 80 3.54 -8.95 -0.93
C GLN A 80 2.34 -9.57 -0.24
N ALA A 81 1.85 -8.97 0.83
CA ALA A 81 0.71 -9.48 1.58
C ALA A 81 -0.56 -9.52 0.73
N PHE A 82 -0.85 -8.46 -0.03
CA PHE A 82 -2.03 -8.40 -0.89
C PHE A 82 -1.95 -9.30 -2.12
N SER A 83 -0.78 -9.83 -2.45
CA SER A 83 -0.66 -10.85 -3.50
C SER A 83 -1.38 -12.15 -3.14
N GLN A 84 -1.61 -12.37 -1.85
CA GLN A 84 -2.34 -13.52 -1.31
C GLN A 84 -3.24 -13.06 -0.17
N ARG A 85 -4.21 -12.21 -0.48
CA ARG A 85 -5.00 -11.47 0.51
C ARG A 85 -5.83 -12.33 1.47
N ARG A 86 -6.08 -13.60 1.13
CA ARG A 86 -6.80 -14.53 2.02
C ARG A 86 -5.92 -15.20 3.05
N LYS A 87 -4.60 -15.10 2.90
CA LYS A 87 -3.65 -15.68 3.85
C LYS A 87 -3.32 -14.69 4.96
N LYS A 88 -3.01 -15.24 6.13
CA LYS A 88 -2.48 -14.45 7.24
C LYS A 88 -1.13 -13.86 6.84
N ILE A 89 -0.84 -12.65 7.30
CA ILE A 89 0.42 -11.98 6.95
C ILE A 89 1.65 -12.76 7.46
N ARG A 90 1.53 -13.51 8.55
CA ARG A 90 2.57 -14.43 9.02
C ARG A 90 3.09 -15.32 7.89
N ASN A 91 2.19 -15.83 7.07
CA ASN A 91 2.54 -16.77 6.01
C ASN A 91 3.16 -16.09 4.79
N THR A 92 2.58 -14.96 4.38
CA THR A 92 3.05 -14.25 3.18
C THR A 92 4.34 -13.47 3.43
N LEU A 93 4.50 -12.92 4.62
CA LEU A 93 5.65 -12.08 4.97
C LEU A 93 6.81 -12.88 5.59
N SER A 94 6.70 -14.20 5.72
CA SER A 94 7.81 -15.04 6.15
C SER A 94 8.97 -15.05 5.14
N LYS A 95 8.67 -14.78 3.88
CA LYS A 95 9.65 -14.65 2.81
C LYS A 95 9.96 -13.18 2.56
N ALA A 96 11.22 -12.89 2.26
CA ALA A 96 11.62 -11.52 1.93
C ALA A 96 10.94 -11.04 0.65
N PRO A 97 10.44 -9.80 0.63
CA PRO A 97 9.96 -9.18 -0.61
C PRO A 97 11.06 -9.16 -1.68
N LYS A 98 10.67 -9.40 -2.94
CA LYS A 98 11.64 -9.48 -4.05
C LYS A 98 12.52 -8.25 -4.19
N ARG A 99 12.00 -7.08 -3.87
CA ARG A 99 12.70 -5.80 -4.03
C ARG A 99 13.30 -5.26 -2.73
N ILE A 100 13.42 -6.12 -1.71
CA ILE A 100 13.90 -5.68 -0.39
C ILE A 100 15.32 -5.07 -0.47
N ALA A 101 16.18 -5.60 -1.34
CA ALA A 101 17.54 -5.10 -1.51
C ALA A 101 17.61 -3.69 -2.10
N ARG A 102 16.52 -3.16 -2.63
CA ARG A 102 16.46 -1.77 -3.12
C ARG A 102 16.40 -0.76 -1.98
N ILE A 103 16.07 -1.21 -0.77
CA ILE A 103 16.08 -0.36 0.42
C ILE A 103 17.43 -0.51 1.09
N ARG A 104 18.08 0.62 1.34
CA ARG A 104 19.42 0.65 1.93
C ARG A 104 19.45 -0.11 3.26
N GLY A 105 20.41 -1.00 3.39
CA GLY A 105 20.61 -1.79 4.60
C GLY A 105 19.81 -3.09 4.64
N TRP A 106 19.00 -3.35 3.62
CA TRP A 106 18.16 -4.54 3.55
C TRP A 106 18.61 -5.52 2.48
N HIS A 107 18.53 -6.80 2.80
CA HIS A 107 18.60 -7.93 1.87
C HIS A 107 17.82 -9.11 2.47
N ALA A 108 17.61 -10.14 1.67
CA ALA A 108 16.70 -11.24 2.04
C ALA A 108 17.04 -11.90 3.38
N LYS A 109 18.32 -12.17 3.65
CA LYS A 109 18.75 -12.84 4.89
C LYS A 109 18.46 -11.99 6.12
N VAL A 110 18.79 -10.70 6.06
CA VAL A 110 18.52 -9.74 7.15
C VAL A 110 17.02 -9.66 7.41
N TYR A 111 16.21 -9.60 6.34
CA TYR A 111 14.76 -9.54 6.46
C TYR A 111 14.21 -10.77 7.22
N VAL A 112 14.62 -11.96 6.82
CA VAL A 112 14.13 -13.20 7.47
C VAL A 112 14.49 -13.22 8.96
N GLU A 113 15.72 -12.87 9.30
CA GLU A 113 16.17 -12.79 10.70
C GLU A 113 15.36 -11.75 11.48
N ALA A 114 15.17 -10.55 10.92
CA ALA A 114 14.38 -9.49 11.54
C ALA A 114 12.93 -9.93 11.76
N MET A 115 12.30 -10.51 10.74
CA MET A 115 10.92 -10.98 10.82
C MET A 115 10.73 -12.04 11.90
N GLN A 116 11.69 -12.93 12.08
CA GLN A 116 11.63 -13.97 13.11
C GLN A 116 11.82 -13.41 14.52
N SER A 117 12.44 -12.25 14.67
CA SER A 117 12.78 -11.67 15.97
C SER A 117 11.71 -10.71 16.52
N ILE A 118 10.83 -10.20 15.67
CA ILE A 118 9.83 -9.22 16.10
C ILE A 118 8.63 -9.88 16.78
N ASP A 119 8.02 -9.13 17.69
CA ASP A 119 6.73 -9.49 18.29
C ASP A 119 5.67 -8.51 17.76
N CYS A 120 4.78 -9.02 16.93
CA CYS A 120 3.76 -8.23 16.24
C CYS A 120 2.39 -8.78 16.58
N GLU A 121 1.56 -7.99 17.26
CA GLU A 121 0.25 -8.40 17.76
C GLU A 121 -0.73 -8.79 16.63
N PHE A 122 -0.57 -8.18 15.46
CA PHE A 122 -1.46 -8.42 14.31
C PHE A 122 -0.87 -9.36 13.25
N ILE A 123 0.16 -10.13 13.60
CA ILE A 123 0.86 -11.00 12.63
C ILE A 123 -0.05 -12.11 12.07
N ASP A 124 -1.09 -12.49 12.77
CA ASP A 124 -2.03 -13.51 12.36
C ASP A 124 -3.28 -12.95 11.65
N GLU A 125 -3.33 -11.64 11.44
CA GLU A 125 -4.37 -10.98 10.67
C GLU A 125 -4.16 -11.16 9.17
N ARG A 126 -5.21 -10.90 8.40
CA ARG A 126 -5.13 -10.82 6.94
C ARG A 126 -4.84 -9.39 6.51
N PRO A 127 -4.26 -9.17 5.32
CA PRO A 127 -3.88 -7.81 4.91
C PRO A 127 -5.04 -6.82 4.89
N GLU A 128 -6.25 -7.26 4.56
CA GLU A 128 -7.44 -6.38 4.54
C GLU A 128 -7.88 -5.90 5.92
N ASP A 129 -7.44 -6.59 6.99
CA ASP A 129 -7.78 -6.23 8.37
C ASP A 129 -6.82 -5.20 8.97
N LEU A 130 -5.75 -4.85 8.24
CA LEU A 130 -4.74 -3.89 8.68
C LEU A 130 -5.00 -2.50 8.12
N GLU A 131 -4.80 -1.50 8.98
CA GLU A 131 -4.80 -0.10 8.58
C GLU A 131 -3.38 0.37 8.22
N ILE A 132 -3.26 1.57 7.65
CA ILE A 132 -1.95 2.15 7.30
C ILE A 132 -1.01 2.19 8.51
N GLU A 133 -1.53 2.56 9.67
CA GLU A 133 -0.76 2.64 10.90
C GLU A 133 -0.16 1.29 11.30
N ASP A 134 -0.89 0.20 11.06
CA ASP A 134 -0.39 -1.16 11.33
C ASP A 134 0.78 -1.52 10.41
N TRP A 135 0.67 -1.18 9.13
CA TRP A 135 1.75 -1.43 8.17
C TRP A 135 3.02 -0.63 8.50
N LEU A 136 2.84 0.62 8.92
CA LEU A 136 3.95 1.46 9.34
C LEU A 136 4.58 0.95 10.64
N GLU A 137 3.76 0.47 11.58
CA GLU A 137 4.26 -0.14 12.82
C GLU A 137 5.06 -1.41 12.53
N LEU A 138 4.59 -2.26 11.64
CA LEU A 138 5.32 -3.45 11.24
C LEU A 138 6.67 -3.08 10.62
N ALA A 139 6.68 -2.10 9.73
CA ALA A 139 7.92 -1.61 9.13
C ALA A 139 8.88 -1.05 10.19
N ARG A 140 8.35 -0.32 11.17
CA ARG A 140 9.15 0.20 12.29
C ARG A 140 9.77 -0.93 13.11
N LEU A 141 8.98 -1.95 13.46
CA LEU A 141 9.48 -3.10 14.21
C LEU A 141 10.63 -3.80 13.47
N LEU A 142 10.48 -3.97 12.16
CA LEU A 142 11.51 -4.58 11.32
C LEU A 142 12.77 -3.70 11.25
N GLU A 143 12.63 -2.39 11.11
CA GLU A 143 13.77 -1.48 11.09
C GLU A 143 14.52 -1.48 12.44
N ASP A 144 13.79 -1.49 13.54
CA ASP A 144 14.40 -1.56 14.87
C ASP A 144 15.13 -2.89 15.07
N ALA A 145 14.55 -4.00 14.61
CA ALA A 145 15.17 -5.31 14.67
C ALA A 145 16.46 -5.36 13.82
N ARG A 146 16.43 -4.78 12.62
CA ARG A 146 17.61 -4.69 11.76
C ARG A 146 18.72 -3.88 12.42
N ALA A 147 18.37 -2.73 12.98
CA ALA A 147 19.34 -1.87 13.67
C ALA A 147 20.00 -2.59 14.87
N ALA A 148 19.23 -3.40 15.59
CA ALA A 148 19.72 -4.17 16.73
C ALA A 148 20.65 -5.32 16.31
N MET A 149 20.62 -5.74 15.07
CA MET A 149 21.50 -6.78 14.53
C MET A 149 22.92 -6.28 14.24
N GLY A 150 23.14 -5.02 14.39
CA GLY A 150 24.43 -4.39 14.19
C GLY A 150 24.67 -3.86 12.84
#